data_0e777c816c9282943acf821e62b77a9d
#
_entry.id   0e777c816c9282943acf821e62b77a9d
#
_cell.length_a   1.000
_cell.length_b   1.000
_cell.length_c   1.000
_cell.angle_alpha   90.00
_cell.angle_beta   90.00
_cell.angle_gamma   90.00
#
_symmetry.space_group_name_H-M   'P 1'
#
loop_
_entity.id
_entity.type
_entity.pdbx_description
1 polymer ?
#
loop_
_entity_poly.entity_id
_entity_poly.type
_entity_poly.pdbx_seq_one_letter_code
_entity_poly.pdbx_strand_id
1 'polypeptide(L)' 'MKWQVKLYVAGKIFTEDVIASNRNDAEATAKVRNPFARIISINWVGS' A
#
# COMPACT_ATOMS: atom_id res chain seq x y z
N MET A 1 -7.89 -8.68 6.21
CA MET A 1 -6.61 -8.38 6.87
C MET A 1 -6.18 -6.96 6.57
N LYS A 2 -5.47 -6.37 7.49
CA LYS A 2 -5.02 -4.98 7.34
C LYS A 2 -3.54 -4.95 6.98
N TRP A 3 -3.22 -4.18 5.97
CA TRP A 3 -1.87 -4.03 5.46
C TRP A 3 -1.48 -2.56 5.48
N GLN A 4 -0.24 -2.29 5.82
CA GLN A 4 0.30 -0.94 5.75
C GLN A 4 1.22 -0.86 4.54
N VAL A 5 0.86 0.00 3.60
CA VAL A 5 1.61 0.17 2.35
C VAL A 5 2.33 1.50 2.41
N LYS A 6 3.65 1.46 2.24
CA LYS A 6 4.47 2.67 2.17
C LYS A 6 4.66 3.03 0.71
N LEU A 7 4.35 4.28 0.36
CA LEU A 7 4.35 4.77 -1.01
C LEU A 7 5.22 6.01 -1.14
N TYR A 8 5.78 6.18 -2.34
CA TYR A 8 6.58 7.35 -2.69
C TYR A 8 5.92 8.05 -3.88
N VAL A 9 5.60 9.32 -3.72
CA VAL A 9 4.99 10.15 -4.77
C VAL A 9 5.62 11.53 -4.72
N ALA A 10 6.16 11.97 -5.85
CA ALA A 10 6.64 13.34 -6.03
C ALA A 10 7.58 13.79 -4.91
N GLY A 11 8.51 12.94 -4.53
CA GLY A 11 9.50 13.26 -3.50
C GLY A 11 9.02 13.11 -2.07
N LYS A 12 7.79 12.63 -1.87
CA LYS A 12 7.23 12.44 -0.53
C LYS A 12 6.90 10.99 -0.27
N ILE A 13 7.13 10.55 0.96
CA ILE A 13 6.81 9.21 1.42
C ILE A 13 5.62 9.29 2.35
N PHE A 14 4.63 8.43 2.14
CA PHE A 14 3.49 8.32 3.04
C PHE A 14 3.05 6.88 3.15
N THR A 15 2.24 6.58 4.16
CA THR A 15 1.72 5.24 4.36
C THR A 15 0.20 5.25 4.22
N GLU A 16 -0.34 4.14 3.74
CA GLU A 16 -1.77 3.96 3.58
C GLU A 16 -2.15 2.60 4.14
N ASP A 17 -3.22 2.55 4.94
CA ASP A 17 -3.76 1.30 5.43
C ASP A 17 -4.74 0.74 4.42
N VAL A 18 -4.55 -0.53 4.07
CA VAL A 18 -5.37 -1.20 3.06
C VAL A 18 -5.94 -2.49 3.65
N ILE A 19 -7.25 -2.68 3.47
CA ILE A 19 -7.90 -3.93 3.85
C ILE A 19 -7.90 -4.83 2.63
N ALA A 20 -7.25 -5.98 2.74
CA ALA A 20 -7.12 -6.92 1.64
C ALA A 20 -6.94 -8.34 2.15
N SER A 21 -7.25 -9.30 1.31
CA SER A 21 -7.15 -10.72 1.66
C SER A 21 -5.70 -11.21 1.73
N ASN A 22 -4.84 -10.61 0.93
CA ASN A 22 -3.44 -11.02 0.86
C ASN A 22 -2.59 -9.83 0.39
N ARG A 23 -1.28 -10.05 0.37
CA ARG A 23 -0.33 -9.01 0.01
C ARG A 23 -0.52 -8.50 -1.42
N ASN A 24 -0.76 -9.40 -2.35
CA ASN A 24 -0.95 -9.02 -3.75
C ASN A 24 -2.17 -8.12 -3.93
N ASP A 25 -3.26 -8.44 -3.24
CA ASP A 25 -4.46 -7.62 -3.27
C ASP A 25 -4.20 -6.24 -2.65
N ALA A 26 -3.43 -6.20 -1.57
CA ALA A 26 -3.07 -4.93 -0.94
C ALA A 26 -2.26 -4.06 -1.90
N GLU A 27 -1.32 -4.66 -2.59
CA GLU A 27 -0.51 -3.94 -3.58
C GLU A 27 -1.38 -3.40 -4.71
N ALA A 28 -2.26 -4.23 -5.26
CA ALA A 28 -3.14 -3.82 -6.34
C ALA A 28 -4.05 -2.67 -5.91
N THR A 29 -4.61 -2.77 -4.72
CA THR A 29 -5.48 -1.72 -4.18
C THR A 29 -4.74 -0.40 -4.03
N ALA A 30 -3.55 -0.44 -3.45
CA ALA A 30 -2.75 0.77 -3.26
C ALA A 30 -2.38 1.40 -4.60
N LYS A 31 -2.05 0.59 -5.59
CA LYS A 31 -1.71 1.08 -6.94
C LYS A 31 -2.90 1.72 -7.63
N VAL A 32 -4.09 1.14 -7.50
CA VAL A 32 -5.29 1.71 -8.10
C VAL A 32 -5.61 3.08 -7.51
N ARG A 33 -5.43 3.22 -6.20
CA ARG A 33 -5.67 4.50 -5.53
C ARG A 33 -4.60 5.54 -5.84
N ASN A 34 -3.37 5.07 -6.12
CA ASN A 34 -2.21 5.95 -6.31
C ASN A 34 -1.45 5.52 -7.56
N PRO A 35 -2.01 5.74 -8.76
CA PRO A 35 -1.44 5.18 -10.00
C PRO A 35 -0.04 5.68 -10.33
N PHE A 36 0.35 6.83 -9.81
CA PHE A 36 1.68 7.39 -10.06
C PHE A 36 2.65 7.15 -8.93
N ALA A 37 2.23 6.41 -7.90
CA ALA A 37 3.08 6.15 -6.74
C ALA A 37 3.96 4.94 -6.98
N ARG A 38 5.12 4.95 -6.30
CA ARG A 38 5.99 3.78 -6.23
C ARG A 38 5.77 3.13 -4.88
N ILE A 39 5.55 1.82 -4.86
CA ILE A 39 5.39 1.09 -3.61
C ILE A 39 6.78 0.76 -3.07
N ILE A 40 7.04 1.20 -1.85
CA ILE A 40 8.32 0.96 -1.18
C ILE A 40 8.27 -0.32 -0.36
N SER A 41 7.21 -0.50 0.40
CA SER A 41 7.08 -1.69 1.24
C SER A 41 5.61 -1.96 1.54
N ILE A 42 5.32 -3.22 1.86
CA ILE A 42 3.98 -3.66 2.26
C ILE A 42 4.17 -4.53 3.49
N ASN A 43 3.51 -4.17 4.59
CA ASN A 43 3.63 -4.88 5.85
C ASN A 43 2.26 -5.29 6.36
N TRP A 44 2.16 -6.54 6.83
CA TRP A 44 0.93 -7.01 7.48
C TRP A 44 0.82 -6.37 8.85
N VAL A 45 -0.36 -5.84 9.16
CA VAL A 45 -0.59 -5.15 10.43
C VAL A 45 -1.51 -5.95 11.34
N GLY A 46 -2.36 -6.77 10.76
CA GLY A 46 -3.29 -7.56 11.53
C GLY A 46 -4.61 -7.74 10.82
N SER A 47 -5.53 -8.32 11.48
CA SER A 47 -6.85 -8.58 10.91
C SER A 47 -7.93 -7.73 11.58
#